data_f96d1c6e09287994c7168b4e0ff88a0c
#
_entry.id   f96d1c6e09287994c7168b4e0ff88a0c
#
_cell.length_a   1.000
_cell.length_b   1.000
_cell.length_c   1.000
_cell.angle_alpha   90.00
_cell.angle_beta   90.00
_cell.angle_gamma   90.00
#
_symmetry.space_group_name_H-M   'P 1'
#
loop_
_entity.id
_entity.type
_entity.pdbx_description
1 polymer ?
#
loop_
_entity_poly.entity_id
_entity_poly.type
_entity_poly.pdbx_seq_one_letter_code
_entity_poly.pdbx_strand_id
1 'polypeptide(L)'
;RKISHCKFDYTPRRSAVSDANKHRDYIVFEAIYNVLVKQYLPDLSDSSKLFINKKVHAINSITIKLFQPIFNCVGRNLMNGKRKGGIKSHQKLDVQTGIPVKVYHSHATEHDSLFTQHQYIVNPDEIVLFDKAYNNYKQFAKWNEREINFVTRLKNNAQERLIEEFELSPATPDNILRDAKIALSYKDEDNQEKEVELRLVCFYHQEKTKYTTF
;
A
#
# COMPACT_ATOMS: atom_id res chain seq x y z
N ARG A 1 -17.69 -27.25 -12.10
CA ARG A 1 -17.32 -26.51 -13.34
C ARG A 1 -16.23 -27.31 -14.03
N LYS A 2 -16.44 -27.72 -15.28
CA LYS A 2 -15.46 -28.44 -16.08
C LYS A 2 -14.34 -27.47 -16.47
N ILE A 3 -13.07 -27.89 -16.28
CA ILE A 3 -11.86 -27.17 -16.71
C ILE A 3 -11.60 -27.45 -18.21
N SER A 4 -12.68 -27.53 -19.00
CA SER A 4 -12.62 -27.90 -20.42
C SER A 4 -11.87 -26.88 -21.30
N HIS A 5 -11.77 -25.64 -20.84
CA HIS A 5 -11.03 -24.59 -21.55
C HIS A 5 -9.50 -24.75 -21.46
N CYS A 6 -9.00 -25.55 -20.50
CA CYS A 6 -7.56 -25.80 -20.34
C CYS A 6 -7.05 -26.97 -21.21
N LYS A 7 -7.90 -27.57 -22.07
CA LYS A 7 -7.56 -28.71 -22.95
C LYS A 7 -6.92 -29.91 -22.22
N PHE A 8 -7.31 -30.14 -20.95
CA PHE A 8 -6.90 -31.35 -20.24
C PHE A 8 -7.80 -32.54 -20.64
N ASP A 9 -7.19 -33.66 -20.97
CA ASP A 9 -7.89 -34.89 -21.32
C ASP A 9 -8.59 -35.53 -20.10
N TYR A 10 -8.27 -35.08 -18.90
CA TYR A 10 -8.87 -35.54 -17.65
C TYR A 10 -9.07 -34.38 -16.66
N THR A 11 -9.97 -34.59 -15.70
CA THR A 11 -10.14 -33.68 -14.57
C THR A 11 -9.40 -34.26 -13.34
N PRO A 12 -8.35 -33.63 -12.85
CA PRO A 12 -7.60 -34.09 -11.69
C PRO A 12 -8.48 -34.11 -10.44
N ARG A 13 -8.30 -35.12 -9.58
CA ARG A 13 -8.98 -35.16 -8.27
C ARG A 13 -8.49 -34.02 -7.38
N ARG A 14 -9.38 -33.51 -6.52
CA ARG A 14 -9.06 -32.45 -5.59
C ARG A 14 -7.84 -32.76 -4.70
N SER A 15 -7.71 -34.02 -4.25
CA SER A 15 -6.55 -34.50 -3.49
C SER A 15 -5.25 -34.37 -4.28
N ALA A 16 -5.24 -34.81 -5.55
CA ALA A 16 -4.04 -34.72 -6.40
C ALA A 16 -3.58 -33.27 -6.61
N VAL A 17 -4.54 -32.31 -6.79
CA VAL A 17 -4.22 -30.89 -6.89
C VAL A 17 -3.68 -30.36 -5.56
N SER A 18 -4.27 -30.76 -4.44
CA SER A 18 -3.81 -30.36 -3.11
C SER A 18 -2.40 -30.87 -2.82
N ASP A 19 -2.12 -32.13 -3.14
CA ASP A 19 -0.81 -32.73 -2.92
C ASP A 19 0.24 -32.10 -3.84
N ALA A 20 -0.09 -31.86 -5.09
CA ALA A 20 0.80 -31.15 -6.01
C ALA A 20 1.15 -29.74 -5.50
N ASN A 21 0.18 -29.01 -4.94
CA ASN A 21 0.44 -27.67 -4.37
C ASN A 21 1.31 -27.70 -3.09
N LYS A 22 1.23 -28.77 -2.29
CA LYS A 22 2.09 -28.91 -1.10
C LYS A 22 3.57 -29.08 -1.46
N HIS A 23 3.86 -29.70 -2.60
CA HIS A 23 5.22 -30.02 -3.03
C HIS A 23 5.81 -29.03 -4.03
N ARG A 24 5.01 -28.07 -4.51
CA ARG A 24 5.50 -27.02 -5.43
C ARG A 24 5.93 -25.81 -4.65
N ASP A 25 7.16 -25.38 -4.89
CA ASP A 25 7.66 -24.12 -4.37
C ASP A 25 6.87 -22.93 -4.99
N TYR A 26 6.61 -21.89 -4.19
CA TYR A 26 5.97 -20.66 -4.66
C TYR A 26 6.77 -19.97 -5.77
N ILE A 27 8.09 -20.18 -5.83
CA ILE A 27 9.01 -19.64 -6.86
C ILE A 27 8.53 -20.00 -8.27
N VAL A 28 7.94 -21.17 -8.46
CA VAL A 28 7.37 -21.60 -9.77
C VAL A 28 6.26 -20.65 -10.20
N PHE A 29 5.36 -20.28 -9.28
CA PHE A 29 4.25 -19.37 -9.57
C PHE A 29 4.75 -17.94 -9.77
N GLU A 30 5.75 -17.52 -9.02
CA GLU A 30 6.41 -16.22 -9.19
C GLU A 30 7.10 -16.13 -10.55
N ALA A 31 7.81 -17.16 -10.98
CA ALA A 31 8.42 -17.21 -12.30
C ALA A 31 7.40 -17.12 -13.44
N ILE A 32 6.29 -17.87 -13.34
CA ILE A 32 5.18 -17.79 -14.30
C ILE A 32 4.60 -16.37 -14.33
N TYR A 33 4.33 -15.78 -13.17
CA TYR A 33 3.83 -14.42 -13.05
C TYR A 33 4.74 -13.41 -13.75
N ASN A 34 6.04 -13.47 -13.48
CA ASN A 34 7.03 -12.57 -14.07
C ASN A 34 7.12 -12.72 -15.61
N VAL A 35 6.99 -13.94 -16.13
CA VAL A 35 6.94 -14.17 -17.58
C VAL A 35 5.68 -13.54 -18.18
N LEU A 36 4.52 -13.74 -17.56
CA LEU A 36 3.25 -13.16 -18.03
C LEU A 36 3.29 -11.64 -17.98
N VAL A 37 3.78 -11.06 -16.88
CA VAL A 37 3.94 -9.60 -16.77
C VAL A 37 4.84 -9.08 -17.89
N LYS A 38 6.00 -9.69 -18.11
CA LYS A 38 6.92 -9.26 -19.16
C LYS A 38 6.30 -9.35 -20.56
N GLN A 39 5.47 -10.35 -20.79
CA GLN A 39 4.83 -10.59 -22.10
C GLN A 39 3.69 -9.58 -22.36
N TYR A 40 2.87 -9.30 -21.36
CA TYR A 40 1.64 -8.51 -21.54
C TYR A 40 1.74 -7.06 -21.04
N LEU A 41 2.84 -6.68 -20.34
CA LEU A 41 3.04 -5.32 -19.84
C LEU A 41 2.90 -4.24 -20.92
N PRO A 42 3.41 -4.42 -22.16
CA PRO A 42 3.23 -3.42 -23.23
C PRO A 42 1.76 -3.16 -23.58
N ASP A 43 0.91 -4.21 -23.51
CA ASP A 43 -0.52 -4.13 -23.85
C ASP A 43 -1.37 -3.54 -22.71
N LEU A 44 -0.84 -3.57 -21.48
CA LEU A 44 -1.53 -3.11 -20.27
C LEU A 44 -1.16 -1.67 -19.89
N SER A 45 -0.14 -1.10 -20.52
CA SER A 45 0.20 0.30 -20.33
C SER A 45 -0.91 1.16 -20.91
N ASP A 46 -1.82 1.61 -20.05
CA ASP A 46 -2.85 2.56 -20.44
C ASP A 46 -2.18 3.84 -20.95
N SER A 47 -2.70 4.35 -22.09
CA SER A 47 -2.21 5.57 -22.72
C SER A 47 -2.53 6.85 -21.92
N SER A 48 -3.21 6.74 -20.79
CA SER A 48 -3.35 7.82 -19.80
C SER A 48 -1.99 8.13 -19.16
N LYS A 49 -1.14 8.82 -19.92
CA LYS A 49 0.13 9.32 -19.43
C LYS A 49 -0.14 10.25 -18.24
N LEU A 50 0.12 9.76 -17.04
CA LEU A 50 0.31 10.66 -15.93
C LEU A 50 1.41 11.63 -16.34
N PHE A 51 1.15 12.94 -16.31
CA PHE A 51 2.13 13.99 -16.63
C PHE A 51 3.23 14.09 -15.56
N ILE A 52 3.64 12.94 -15.03
CA ILE A 52 4.59 12.81 -13.93
C ILE A 52 5.76 11.98 -14.44
N ASN A 53 6.97 12.52 -14.38
CA ASN A 53 8.20 11.85 -14.80
C ASN A 53 8.64 10.71 -13.86
N LYS A 54 7.96 10.51 -12.73
CA LYS A 54 8.26 9.44 -11.76
C LYS A 54 7.23 8.33 -11.85
N LYS A 55 7.65 7.11 -11.54
CA LYS A 55 6.72 5.97 -11.39
C LYS A 55 5.85 6.18 -10.16
N VAL A 56 4.57 5.91 -10.30
CA VAL A 56 3.61 6.02 -9.19
C VAL A 56 3.18 4.63 -8.76
N HIS A 57 3.41 4.30 -7.50
CA HIS A 57 3.04 3.03 -6.91
C HIS A 57 2.03 3.23 -5.78
N ALA A 58 1.04 2.36 -5.68
CA ALA A 58 0.11 2.32 -4.56
C ALA A 58 0.41 1.12 -3.65
N ILE A 59 0.41 1.34 -2.33
CA ILE A 59 0.56 0.27 -1.34
C ILE A 59 -0.77 0.08 -0.62
N ASN A 60 -1.23 -1.17 -0.60
CA ASN A 60 -2.42 -1.57 0.14
C ASN A 60 -2.19 -2.91 0.83
N SER A 61 -2.97 -3.22 1.85
CA SER A 61 -2.90 -4.49 2.55
C SER A 61 -4.24 -5.22 2.56
N ILE A 62 -4.16 -6.54 2.51
CA ILE A 62 -5.29 -7.43 2.73
C ILE A 62 -4.94 -8.46 3.81
N THR A 63 -5.87 -8.72 4.72
CA THR A 63 -5.69 -9.76 5.74
C THR A 63 -6.31 -11.06 5.26
N ILE A 64 -5.47 -12.08 5.08
CA ILE A 64 -5.86 -13.44 4.75
C ILE A 64 -6.10 -14.19 6.07
N LYS A 65 -7.35 -14.61 6.30
CA LYS A 65 -7.71 -15.39 7.49
C LYS A 65 -7.25 -16.83 7.31
N LEU A 66 -6.56 -17.36 8.31
CA LEU A 66 -6.11 -18.76 8.33
C LEU A 66 -7.11 -19.65 9.09
N PHE A 67 -7.13 -20.94 8.75
CA PHE A 67 -7.91 -21.94 9.45
C PHE A 67 -7.38 -22.18 10.86
N GLN A 68 -8.29 -22.60 11.75
CA GLN A 68 -8.00 -22.82 13.17
C GLN A 68 -6.76 -23.70 13.47
N PRO A 69 -6.45 -24.76 12.74
CA PRO A 69 -5.23 -25.56 12.99
C PRO A 69 -3.92 -24.80 12.75
N ILE A 70 -3.93 -23.70 12.00
CA ILE A 70 -2.74 -22.90 11.65
C ILE A 70 -2.59 -21.67 12.59
N PHE A 71 -3.51 -21.49 13.55
CA PHE A 71 -3.52 -20.36 14.47
C PHE A 71 -2.25 -20.16 15.29
N ASN A 72 -1.57 -21.25 15.63
CA ASN A 72 -0.40 -21.20 16.48
C ASN A 72 0.79 -20.51 15.80
N CYS A 73 0.74 -20.34 14.48
CA CYS A 73 1.84 -19.76 13.72
C CYS A 73 1.73 -18.23 13.55
N VAL A 74 0.50 -17.68 13.53
CA VAL A 74 0.28 -16.27 13.16
C VAL A 74 -0.96 -15.70 13.87
N GLY A 75 -0.92 -15.61 15.20
CA GLY A 75 -2.10 -15.28 16.00
C GLY A 75 -2.45 -13.80 16.08
N ARG A 76 -3.72 -13.46 15.94
CA ARG A 76 -4.30 -12.19 16.38
C ARG A 76 -5.17 -12.44 17.61
N ASN A 77 -4.89 -11.78 18.72
CA ASN A 77 -5.81 -11.73 19.85
C ASN A 77 -6.99 -10.81 19.49
N LEU A 78 -8.20 -11.33 19.54
CA LEU A 78 -9.41 -10.50 19.46
C LEU A 78 -9.80 -10.06 20.88
N MET A 79 -10.43 -8.90 20.96
CA MET A 79 -10.97 -8.35 22.22
C MET A 79 -11.93 -9.32 22.95
N ASN A 80 -12.47 -10.33 22.27
CA ASN A 80 -13.43 -11.32 22.81
C ASN A 80 -12.77 -12.67 23.13
N GLY A 81 -11.45 -12.74 23.35
CA GLY A 81 -10.76 -13.97 23.76
C GLY A 81 -10.62 -15.04 22.68
N LYS A 82 -11.23 -14.87 21.51
CA LYS A 82 -11.07 -15.81 20.38
C LYS A 82 -9.85 -15.45 19.55
N ARG A 83 -8.86 -16.33 19.53
CA ARG A 83 -7.67 -16.18 18.68
C ARG A 83 -8.08 -16.42 17.22
N LYS A 84 -7.76 -15.50 16.33
CA LYS A 84 -7.87 -15.70 14.87
C LYS A 84 -6.49 -15.52 14.26
N GLY A 85 -5.99 -16.56 13.61
CA GLY A 85 -4.77 -16.49 12.83
C GLY A 85 -4.97 -15.76 11.51
N GLY A 86 -3.94 -15.10 11.03
CA GLY A 86 -3.96 -14.44 9.73
C GLY A 86 -2.59 -14.01 9.28
N ILE A 87 -2.44 -13.93 7.97
CA ILE A 87 -1.30 -13.32 7.30
C ILE A 87 -1.80 -12.02 6.68
N LYS A 88 -1.06 -10.94 6.86
CA LYS A 88 -1.29 -9.70 6.15
C LYS A 88 -0.41 -9.70 4.90
N SER A 89 -1.02 -9.47 3.75
CA SER A 89 -0.33 -9.33 2.48
C SER A 89 -0.38 -7.87 2.06
N HIS A 90 0.77 -7.24 1.95
CA HIS A 90 0.94 -5.88 1.45
C HIS A 90 1.33 -5.95 -0.01
N GLN A 91 0.58 -5.27 -0.86
CA GLN A 91 0.79 -5.26 -2.30
C GLN A 91 1.23 -3.87 -2.72
N LYS A 92 2.34 -3.81 -3.45
CA LYS A 92 2.80 -2.60 -4.14
C LYS A 92 2.38 -2.73 -5.61
N LEU A 93 1.46 -1.87 -6.04
CA LEU A 93 0.87 -1.85 -7.37
C LEU A 93 1.46 -0.68 -8.16
N ASP A 94 1.82 -0.93 -9.40
CA ASP A 94 2.04 0.15 -10.37
C ASP A 94 0.68 0.75 -10.75
N VAL A 95 0.52 2.06 -10.54
CA VAL A 95 -0.79 2.73 -10.74
C VAL A 95 -1.16 2.83 -12.22
N GLN A 96 -0.18 2.89 -13.12
CA GLN A 96 -0.43 3.02 -14.57
C GLN A 96 -0.89 1.71 -15.18
N THR A 97 -0.33 0.60 -14.73
CA THR A 97 -0.63 -0.72 -15.30
C THR A 97 -1.60 -1.53 -14.46
N GLY A 98 -1.81 -1.15 -13.20
CA GLY A 98 -2.60 -1.92 -12.23
C GLY A 98 -1.93 -3.24 -11.80
N ILE A 99 -0.66 -3.46 -12.18
CA ILE A 99 0.04 -4.73 -11.93
C ILE A 99 0.74 -4.67 -10.57
N PRO A 100 0.63 -5.73 -9.73
CA PRO A 100 1.44 -5.87 -8.54
C PRO A 100 2.92 -6.04 -8.90
N VAL A 101 3.75 -5.05 -8.54
CA VAL A 101 5.21 -5.12 -8.77
C VAL A 101 5.92 -5.85 -7.64
N LYS A 102 5.34 -5.83 -6.42
CA LYS A 102 5.84 -6.58 -5.27
C LYS A 102 4.72 -6.95 -4.30
N VAL A 103 4.90 -8.07 -3.64
CA VAL A 103 4.03 -8.56 -2.56
C VAL A 103 4.89 -8.87 -1.35
N TYR A 104 4.47 -8.38 -0.19
CA TYR A 104 5.13 -8.61 1.09
C TYR A 104 4.15 -9.26 2.06
N HIS A 105 4.65 -10.09 2.94
CA HIS A 105 3.84 -10.74 3.96
C HIS A 105 4.31 -10.37 5.35
N SER A 106 3.36 -10.08 6.22
CA SER A 106 3.60 -9.86 7.65
C SER A 106 2.56 -10.57 8.50
N HIS A 107 2.77 -10.60 9.81
CA HIS A 107 1.78 -11.11 10.75
C HIS A 107 0.51 -10.24 10.71
N ALA A 108 -0.67 -10.87 10.79
CA ALA A 108 -1.94 -10.12 10.82
C ALA A 108 -2.07 -9.18 12.04
N THR A 109 -1.24 -9.39 13.07
CA THR A 109 -1.14 -8.51 14.25
C THR A 109 -0.29 -7.28 14.02
N GLU A 110 0.58 -7.30 13.02
CA GLU A 110 1.45 -6.18 12.72
C GLU A 110 0.63 -4.99 12.21
N HIS A 111 0.90 -3.81 12.78
CA HIS A 111 0.21 -2.60 12.37
C HIS A 111 0.77 -2.09 11.03
N ASP A 112 -0.10 -1.60 10.13
CA ASP A 112 0.33 -1.11 8.81
C ASP A 112 1.39 0.00 8.91
N SER A 113 1.35 0.83 9.96
CA SER A 113 2.33 1.88 10.21
C SER A 113 3.75 1.36 10.50
N LEU A 114 3.89 0.12 10.98
CA LEU A 114 5.20 -0.50 11.18
C LEU A 114 5.79 -0.99 9.85
N PHE A 115 4.92 -1.39 8.92
CA PHE A 115 5.35 -1.84 7.60
C PHE A 115 6.12 -0.75 6.84
N THR A 116 5.78 0.53 7.02
CA THR A 116 6.49 1.66 6.38
C THR A 116 7.94 1.82 6.81
N GLN A 117 8.36 1.16 7.91
CA GLN A 117 9.75 1.21 8.38
C GLN A 117 10.70 0.36 7.53
N HIS A 118 10.19 -0.56 6.71
CA HIS A 118 10.99 -1.35 5.80
C HIS A 118 11.55 -0.50 4.66
N GLN A 119 12.88 -0.34 4.61
CA GLN A 119 13.56 0.57 3.68
C GLN A 119 13.39 0.21 2.19
N TYR A 120 13.13 -1.07 1.88
CA TYR A 120 13.00 -1.57 0.52
C TYR A 120 11.64 -1.31 -0.13
N ILE A 121 10.71 -0.68 0.59
CA ILE A 121 9.34 -0.43 0.10
C ILE A 121 9.28 0.78 -0.82
N VAL A 122 10.14 1.76 -0.58
CA VAL A 122 10.13 3.08 -1.23
C VAL A 122 11.51 3.43 -1.79
N ASN A 123 11.52 4.11 -2.93
CA ASN A 123 12.72 4.62 -3.58
C ASN A 123 12.55 6.10 -3.93
N PRO A 124 13.64 6.89 -4.01
CA PRO A 124 13.59 8.32 -4.38
C PRO A 124 13.02 8.58 -5.78
N ASP A 125 13.18 7.60 -6.70
CA ASP A 125 12.74 7.74 -8.10
C ASP A 125 11.25 7.48 -8.33
N GLU A 126 10.50 7.21 -7.28
CA GLU A 126 9.07 6.90 -7.33
C GLU A 126 8.25 7.79 -6.40
N ILE A 127 6.94 7.83 -6.66
CA ILE A 127 5.94 8.40 -5.74
C ILE A 127 5.14 7.24 -5.18
N VAL A 128 5.03 7.16 -3.86
CA VAL A 128 4.31 6.09 -3.20
C VAL A 128 3.01 6.61 -2.59
N LEU A 129 1.90 5.99 -2.97
CA LEU A 129 0.56 6.27 -2.45
C LEU A 129 0.19 5.21 -1.42
N PHE A 130 -0.37 5.60 -0.29
CA PHE A 130 -0.85 4.65 0.72
C PHE A 130 -1.98 5.23 1.58
N ASP A 131 -2.72 4.32 2.22
CA ASP A 131 -3.81 4.72 3.11
C ASP A 131 -3.28 5.30 4.44
N LYS A 132 -4.09 6.14 5.09
CA LYS A 132 -3.79 6.75 6.40
C LYS A 132 -3.48 5.74 7.52
N ALA A 133 -3.83 4.46 7.36
CA ALA A 133 -3.45 3.39 8.30
C ALA A 133 -1.94 3.18 8.37
N TYR A 134 -1.22 3.52 7.29
CA TYR A 134 0.24 3.45 7.20
C TYR A 134 0.95 4.67 7.79
N ASN A 135 0.25 5.72 8.18
CA ASN A 135 0.87 6.96 8.66
C ASN A 135 1.74 6.73 9.89
N ASN A 136 3.01 7.07 9.72
CA ASN A 136 4.05 7.07 10.74
C ASN A 136 4.92 8.32 10.55
N TYR A 137 4.69 9.35 11.36
CA TYR A 137 5.33 10.66 11.19
C TYR A 137 6.85 10.61 11.42
N LYS A 138 7.32 9.73 12.30
CA LYS A 138 8.76 9.48 12.47
C LYS A 138 9.38 8.90 11.17
N GLN A 139 8.65 8.02 10.48
CA GLN A 139 9.11 7.47 9.21
C GLN A 139 9.06 8.52 8.10
N PHE A 140 8.07 9.42 8.12
CA PHE A 140 7.98 10.53 7.16
C PHE A 140 9.15 11.49 7.29
N ALA A 141 9.62 11.77 8.52
CA ALA A 141 10.83 12.55 8.74
C ALA A 141 12.05 11.90 8.08
N LYS A 142 12.24 10.59 8.29
CA LYS A 142 13.32 9.83 7.63
C LYS A 142 13.20 9.81 6.10
N TRP A 143 11.98 9.84 5.58
CA TRP A 143 11.74 9.89 4.14
C TRP A 143 12.02 11.27 3.55
N ASN A 144 11.69 12.34 4.27
CA ASN A 144 12.06 13.71 3.87
C ASN A 144 13.57 13.88 3.76
N GLU A 145 14.33 13.38 4.73
CA GLU A 145 15.81 13.40 4.70
C GLU A 145 16.40 12.66 3.49
N ARG A 146 15.66 11.67 2.97
CA ARG A 146 16.05 10.85 1.80
C ARG A 146 15.40 11.29 0.50
N GLU A 147 14.70 12.42 0.48
CA GLU A 147 13.98 12.96 -0.68
C GLU A 147 12.97 11.97 -1.30
N ILE A 148 12.39 11.11 -0.45
CA ILE A 148 11.37 10.13 -0.89
C ILE A 148 10.02 10.84 -1.01
N ASN A 149 9.40 10.70 -2.17
CA ASN A 149 8.09 11.29 -2.45
C ASN A 149 6.97 10.33 -2.06
N PHE A 150 6.02 10.81 -1.29
CA PHE A 150 4.84 10.04 -0.91
C PHE A 150 3.59 10.90 -0.84
N VAL A 151 2.44 10.25 -0.98
CA VAL A 151 1.13 10.88 -0.80
C VAL A 151 0.28 9.96 0.06
N THR A 152 -0.32 10.51 1.11
CA THR A 152 -1.23 9.81 1.99
C THR A 152 -2.30 10.76 2.51
N ARG A 153 -3.40 10.19 2.96
CA ARG A 153 -4.44 10.99 3.63
C ARG A 153 -4.05 11.28 5.08
N LEU A 154 -4.29 12.48 5.52
CA LEU A 154 -4.11 12.84 6.92
C LEU A 154 -5.12 12.10 7.80
N LYS A 155 -4.73 11.69 9.01
CA LYS A 155 -5.64 11.12 10.01
C LYS A 155 -6.55 12.23 10.56
N ASN A 156 -7.82 11.92 10.80
CA ASN A 156 -8.79 12.90 11.30
C ASN A 156 -8.43 13.48 12.69
N ASN A 157 -7.62 12.76 13.46
CA ASN A 157 -7.12 13.15 14.78
C ASN A 157 -5.67 13.64 14.74
N ALA A 158 -5.12 13.95 13.58
CA ALA A 158 -3.80 14.52 13.48
C ALA A 158 -3.81 15.93 14.07
N GLN A 159 -2.83 16.20 14.91
CA GLN A 159 -2.59 17.54 15.43
C GLN A 159 -1.60 18.22 14.49
N GLU A 160 -2.14 19.01 13.57
CA GLU A 160 -1.34 19.79 12.62
C GLU A 160 -1.09 21.18 13.18
N ARG A 161 0.13 21.66 13.01
CA ARG A 161 0.48 23.07 13.23
C ARG A 161 0.73 23.71 11.88
N LEU A 162 -0.03 24.75 11.56
CA LEU A 162 0.17 25.53 10.33
C LEU A 162 1.52 26.27 10.41
N ILE A 163 2.33 26.14 9.36
CA ILE A 163 3.56 26.87 9.17
C ILE A 163 3.33 28.02 8.18
N GLU A 164 2.78 27.69 7.02
CA GLU A 164 2.58 28.62 5.91
C GLU A 164 1.34 28.21 5.09
N GLU A 165 0.55 29.17 4.70
CA GLU A 165 -0.56 28.99 3.77
C GLU A 165 -0.12 29.48 2.39
N PHE A 166 -0.25 28.64 1.36
CA PHE A 166 0.09 29.03 0.00
C PHE A 166 -1.11 29.65 -0.72
N GLU A 167 -0.87 30.74 -1.44
CA GLU A 167 -1.91 31.34 -2.27
C GLU A 167 -2.26 30.41 -3.44
N LEU A 168 -3.56 30.17 -3.63
CA LEU A 168 -4.04 29.40 -4.77
C LEU A 168 -3.99 30.27 -6.03
N SER A 169 -3.21 29.83 -7.02
CA SER A 169 -3.12 30.50 -8.32
C SER A 169 -4.45 30.39 -9.09
N PRO A 170 -4.80 31.36 -9.96
CA PRO A 170 -5.93 31.23 -10.89
C PRO A 170 -5.87 29.99 -11.80
N ALA A 171 -4.68 29.41 -11.97
CA ALA A 171 -4.49 28.15 -12.70
C ALA A 171 -4.70 26.90 -11.84
N THR A 172 -4.91 27.05 -10.52
CA THR A 172 -5.18 25.93 -9.61
C THR A 172 -6.59 25.39 -9.89
N PRO A 173 -6.78 24.08 -10.00
CA PRO A 173 -8.11 23.51 -10.18
C PRO A 173 -9.09 23.92 -9.08
N ASP A 174 -10.33 24.25 -9.43
CA ASP A 174 -11.36 24.75 -8.52
C ASP A 174 -11.68 23.79 -7.35
N ASN A 175 -11.36 22.52 -7.50
CA ASN A 175 -11.56 21.52 -6.45
C ASN A 175 -10.44 21.50 -5.41
N ILE A 176 -9.35 22.23 -5.59
CA ILE A 176 -8.32 22.43 -4.56
C ILE A 176 -8.78 23.59 -3.66
N LEU A 177 -8.99 23.30 -2.40
CA LEU A 177 -9.53 24.27 -1.44
C LEU A 177 -8.46 24.88 -0.56
N ARG A 178 -7.35 24.18 -0.37
CA ARG A 178 -6.27 24.61 0.50
C ARG A 178 -4.97 23.96 0.07
N ASP A 179 -3.90 24.73 0.13
CA ASP A 179 -2.53 24.30 -0.05
C ASP A 179 -1.68 24.96 1.04
N ALA A 180 -1.03 24.18 1.88
CA ALA A 180 -0.35 24.69 3.03
C ALA A 180 0.88 23.86 3.38
N LYS A 181 1.82 24.46 4.09
CA LYS A 181 2.91 23.78 4.79
C LYS A 181 2.52 23.61 6.25
N ILE A 182 2.59 22.39 6.73
CA ILE A 182 2.23 22.02 8.11
C ILE A 182 3.36 21.30 8.79
N ALA A 183 3.37 21.32 10.13
CA ALA A 183 4.19 20.48 10.97
C ALA A 183 3.32 19.44 11.69
N LEU A 184 3.82 18.21 11.76
CA LEU A 184 3.22 17.12 12.54
C LEU A 184 4.21 16.62 13.57
N SER A 185 3.78 16.58 14.83
CA SER A 185 4.62 16.13 15.95
C SER A 185 4.76 14.61 15.96
N TYR A 186 5.97 14.15 16.34
CA TYR A 186 6.26 12.74 16.59
C TYR A 186 7.32 12.60 17.69
N LYS A 187 7.41 11.40 18.28
CA LYS A 187 8.48 11.08 19.23
C LYS A 187 9.59 10.30 18.54
N ASP A 188 10.82 10.73 18.71
CA ASP A 188 12.01 10.07 18.17
C ASP A 188 12.39 8.79 18.98
N GLU A 189 13.60 8.29 18.79
CA GLU A 189 14.08 7.07 19.48
C GLU A 189 14.37 7.32 20.96
N ASP A 190 14.74 8.56 21.31
CA ASP A 190 15.01 9.01 22.66
C ASP A 190 13.74 9.54 23.36
N ASN A 191 12.55 9.30 22.77
CA ASN A 191 11.25 9.76 23.26
C ASN A 191 11.11 11.30 23.34
N GLN A 192 11.97 12.03 22.61
CA GLN A 192 11.90 13.47 22.49
C GLN A 192 10.87 13.86 21.41
N GLU A 193 10.14 14.93 21.68
CA GLU A 193 9.18 15.48 20.73
C GLU A 193 9.90 16.22 19.61
N LYS A 194 9.60 15.83 18.37
CA LYS A 194 10.11 16.45 17.13
C LYS A 194 8.97 16.69 16.18
N GLU A 195 9.21 17.51 15.17
CA GLU A 195 8.25 17.81 14.14
C GLU A 195 8.78 17.42 12.75
N VAL A 196 7.87 17.01 11.88
CA VAL A 196 8.12 16.83 10.45
C VAL A 196 7.28 17.81 9.67
N GLU A 197 7.92 18.56 8.76
CA GLU A 197 7.26 19.49 7.87
C GLU A 197 6.81 18.80 6.59
N LEU A 198 5.54 18.97 6.25
CA LEU A 198 4.92 18.35 5.08
C LEU A 198 4.03 19.37 4.37
N ARG A 199 3.80 19.14 3.06
CA ARG A 199 2.78 19.88 2.29
C ARG A 199 1.44 19.19 2.48
N LEU A 200 0.41 19.98 2.75
CA LEU A 200 -0.96 19.56 2.93
C LEU A 200 -1.80 20.16 1.81
N VAL A 201 -2.50 19.30 1.07
CA VAL A 201 -3.44 19.74 0.04
C VAL A 201 -4.82 19.23 0.39
N CYS A 202 -5.78 20.15 0.51
CA CYS A 202 -7.18 19.81 0.73
C CYS A 202 -7.95 19.97 -0.57
N PHE A 203 -8.66 18.92 -0.99
CA PHE A 203 -9.49 19.01 -2.17
C PHE A 203 -10.91 18.48 -1.92
N TYR A 204 -11.84 19.00 -2.71
CA TYR A 204 -13.23 18.59 -2.68
C TYR A 204 -13.51 17.57 -3.78
N HIS A 205 -14.10 16.45 -3.38
CA HIS A 205 -14.50 15.39 -4.31
C HIS A 205 -16.01 15.46 -4.56
N GLN A 206 -16.40 15.96 -5.72
CA GLN A 206 -17.83 16.18 -6.07
C GLN A 206 -18.69 14.91 -5.96
N GLU A 207 -18.20 13.77 -6.45
CA GLU A 207 -18.95 12.51 -6.44
C GLU A 207 -19.22 11.95 -5.04
N LYS A 208 -18.37 12.28 -4.06
CA LYS A 208 -18.46 11.75 -2.68
C LYS A 208 -19.03 12.74 -1.68
N THR A 209 -19.28 13.98 -2.09
CA THR A 209 -19.69 15.08 -1.22
C THR A 209 -18.84 15.18 0.06
N LYS A 210 -17.53 14.94 -0.09
CA LYS A 210 -16.58 14.88 1.03
C LYS A 210 -15.29 15.63 0.73
N TYR A 211 -14.78 16.26 1.76
CA TYR A 211 -13.43 16.82 1.77
C TYR A 211 -12.41 15.72 2.03
N THR A 212 -11.31 15.75 1.33
CA THR A 212 -10.18 14.85 1.56
C THR A 212 -8.91 15.67 1.67
N THR A 213 -8.12 15.39 2.69
CA THR A 213 -6.87 16.09 3.00
C THR A 213 -5.70 15.13 2.82
N PHE A 214 -4.72 15.52 2.04
CA PHE A 214 -3.51 14.79 1.74
C PHE A 214 -2.28 15.53 2.22
#